data_d92a2400d5795c1d7493dbd65edc8153
#
_entry.id   d92a2400d5795c1d7493dbd65edc8153
#
_cell.length_a   1.000
_cell.length_b   1.000
_cell.length_c   1.000
_cell.angle_alpha   90.00
_cell.angle_beta   90.00
_cell.angle_gamma   90.00
#
_symmetry.space_group_name_H-M   'P 1'
#
loop_
_entity.id
_entity.type
_entity.pdbx_description
1 polymer ?
#
loop_
_entity_poly.entity_id
_entity_poly.type
_entity_poly.pdbx_seq_one_letter_code
_entity_poly.pdbx_strand_id
1 'polypeptide(L)'
;MPKTHSKAAHWKGFLRTFTLWLVIGGALLWSLAALMLVSARWINPPTTAVHIERRLQAWLRRSPYRKRFEFIPLSQISRNLQHAVIAAEDTRFYQHRGFDWAEIQSAVEDGLEGARTRGASTITQQLVKNLFFGTSRSILRKGAEATLVPVAEFGLGKQRILEIYLNVIEWGPGLYGAESACDYYYDGAAARDIGREPAARLAAILPAPLRRSPERMNDYSAVILKRMGKMGW
;
A
#
# COMPACT_ATOMS: atom_id res chain seq x y z
N MET A 1 -35.47 12.66 50.15
CA MET A 1 -34.66 13.09 48.98
C MET A 1 -34.03 11.87 48.36
N PRO A 2 -34.36 11.47 47.14
CA PRO A 2 -33.85 10.23 46.53
C PRO A 2 -32.47 10.42 45.87
N LYS A 3 -31.63 9.41 46.04
CA LYS A 3 -30.23 9.27 45.68
C LYS A 3 -29.99 9.35 44.16
N THR A 4 -29.61 10.51 43.65
CA THR A 4 -29.18 10.70 42.25
C THR A 4 -27.74 10.22 41.98
N HIS A 5 -26.98 9.84 43.01
CA HIS A 5 -25.59 9.38 42.92
C HIS A 5 -25.38 7.96 42.31
N SER A 6 -26.42 7.13 42.30
CA SER A 6 -26.31 5.72 41.85
C SER A 6 -26.15 5.60 40.31
N LYS A 7 -26.90 6.35 39.52
CA LYS A 7 -26.87 6.25 38.04
C LYS A 7 -25.54 6.72 37.42
N ALA A 8 -24.96 7.79 37.96
CA ALA A 8 -23.69 8.33 37.49
C ALA A 8 -22.50 7.38 37.77
N ALA A 9 -22.53 6.67 38.91
CA ALA A 9 -21.48 5.69 39.23
C ALA A 9 -21.56 4.45 38.32
N HIS A 10 -22.77 3.95 38.06
CA HIS A 10 -22.97 2.83 37.11
C HIS A 10 -22.55 3.21 35.68
N TRP A 11 -22.86 4.42 35.20
CA TRP A 11 -22.46 4.91 33.87
C TRP A 11 -20.96 5.04 33.74
N LYS A 12 -20.26 5.56 34.76
CA LYS A 12 -18.78 5.63 34.78
C LYS A 12 -18.15 4.22 34.74
N GLY A 13 -18.69 3.28 35.49
CA GLY A 13 -18.26 1.88 35.48
C GLY A 13 -18.42 1.25 34.10
N PHE A 14 -19.59 1.41 33.49
CA PHE A 14 -19.87 0.92 32.13
C PHE A 14 -18.91 1.51 31.09
N LEU A 15 -18.72 2.83 31.09
CA LEU A 15 -17.79 3.50 30.17
C LEU A 15 -16.35 2.98 30.31
N ARG A 16 -15.88 2.83 31.56
CA ARG A 16 -14.53 2.29 31.83
C ARG A 16 -14.38 0.87 31.30
N THR A 17 -15.35 0.01 31.55
CA THR A 17 -15.34 -1.37 31.08
C THR A 17 -15.41 -1.41 29.54
N PHE A 18 -16.26 -0.61 28.93
CA PHE A 18 -16.38 -0.51 27.47
C PHE A 18 -15.07 -0.02 26.84
N THR A 19 -14.46 1.03 27.37
CA THR A 19 -13.15 1.54 26.90
C THR A 19 -12.06 0.47 27.03
N LEU A 20 -12.05 -0.28 28.16
CA LEU A 20 -11.09 -1.37 28.36
C LEU A 20 -11.22 -2.45 27.26
N TRP A 21 -12.45 -2.88 26.95
CA TRP A 21 -12.68 -3.86 25.90
C TRP A 21 -12.29 -3.35 24.50
N LEU A 22 -12.51 -2.05 24.22
CA LEU A 22 -12.05 -1.43 22.97
C LEU A 22 -10.51 -1.44 22.87
N VAL A 23 -9.81 -1.11 23.95
CA VAL A 23 -8.34 -1.12 23.99
C VAL A 23 -7.81 -2.54 23.83
N ILE A 24 -8.37 -3.51 24.56
CA ILE A 24 -7.98 -4.93 24.43
C ILE A 24 -8.23 -5.43 23.02
N GLY A 25 -9.41 -5.17 22.45
CA GLY A 25 -9.75 -5.56 21.08
C GLY A 25 -8.79 -4.95 20.04
N GLY A 26 -8.50 -3.65 20.19
CA GLY A 26 -7.54 -2.95 19.35
C GLY A 26 -6.13 -3.53 19.46
N ALA A 27 -5.67 -3.82 20.68
CA ALA A 27 -4.36 -4.44 20.91
C ALA A 27 -4.27 -5.84 20.31
N LEU A 28 -5.32 -6.66 20.43
CA LEU A 28 -5.38 -7.99 19.82
C LEU A 28 -5.35 -7.92 18.29
N LEU A 29 -6.12 -7.03 17.68
CA LEU A 29 -6.13 -6.83 16.23
C LEU A 29 -4.76 -6.34 15.74
N TRP A 30 -4.14 -5.41 16.45
CA TRP A 30 -2.80 -4.94 16.12
C TRP A 30 -1.76 -6.06 16.25
N SER A 31 -1.80 -6.84 17.32
CA SER A 31 -0.89 -7.98 17.52
C SER A 31 -1.05 -9.05 16.43
N LEU A 32 -2.28 -9.32 16.01
CA LEU A 32 -2.57 -10.23 14.90
C LEU A 32 -2.00 -9.69 13.59
N ALA A 33 -2.19 -8.41 13.28
CA ALA A 33 -1.63 -7.78 12.09
C ALA A 33 -0.09 -7.80 12.09
N ALA A 34 0.52 -7.52 13.24
CA ALA A 34 1.97 -7.61 13.42
C ALA A 34 2.48 -9.04 13.21
N LEU A 35 1.80 -10.05 13.76
CA LEU A 35 2.13 -11.47 13.54
C LEU A 35 2.00 -11.86 12.07
N MET A 36 0.94 -11.41 11.39
CA MET A 36 0.75 -11.64 9.95
C MET A 36 1.85 -10.96 9.12
N LEU A 37 2.29 -9.76 9.48
CA LEU A 37 3.44 -9.11 8.84
C LEU A 37 4.72 -9.92 9.00
N VAL A 38 5.02 -10.33 10.22
CA VAL A 38 6.23 -11.14 10.48
C VAL A 38 6.16 -12.47 9.75
N SER A 39 5.00 -13.16 9.74
CA SER A 39 4.81 -14.41 9.01
C SER A 39 4.93 -14.26 7.49
N ALA A 40 4.61 -13.07 6.96
CA ALA A 40 4.75 -12.76 5.55
C ALA A 40 6.23 -12.77 5.07
N ARG A 41 7.19 -12.89 5.97
CA ARG A 41 8.59 -13.17 5.63
C ARG A 41 8.75 -14.50 4.89
N TRP A 42 7.94 -15.50 5.26
CA TRP A 42 8.03 -16.88 4.75
C TRP A 42 6.78 -17.31 3.96
N ILE A 43 5.65 -16.67 4.23
CA ILE A 43 4.35 -17.02 3.66
C ILE A 43 3.86 -15.88 2.76
N ASN A 44 3.56 -16.18 1.50
CA ASN A 44 3.01 -15.18 0.59
C ASN A 44 1.57 -14.85 0.97
N PRO A 45 1.20 -13.56 1.10
CA PRO A 45 -0.18 -13.17 1.39
C PRO A 45 -1.13 -13.63 0.27
N PRO A 46 -2.12 -14.48 0.54
CA PRO A 46 -3.05 -14.99 -0.50
C PRO A 46 -4.11 -13.93 -0.88
N THR A 47 -4.31 -12.96 -0.02
CA THR A 47 -5.25 -11.86 -0.20
C THR A 47 -4.85 -10.65 0.65
N THR A 48 -5.45 -9.49 0.38
CA THR A 48 -5.24 -8.26 1.13
C THR A 48 -6.56 -7.59 1.46
N ALA A 49 -6.56 -6.61 2.37
CA ALA A 49 -7.74 -5.82 2.67
C ALA A 49 -8.30 -5.11 1.43
N VAL A 50 -7.42 -4.63 0.53
CA VAL A 50 -7.84 -4.01 -0.74
C VAL A 50 -8.55 -5.03 -1.65
N HIS A 51 -8.02 -6.26 -1.78
CA HIS A 51 -8.67 -7.29 -2.58
C HIS A 51 -10.07 -7.63 -2.06
N ILE A 52 -10.21 -7.75 -0.74
CA ILE A 52 -11.51 -8.02 -0.06
C ILE A 52 -12.46 -6.83 -0.27
N GLU A 53 -11.98 -5.61 -0.06
CA GLU A 53 -12.75 -4.38 -0.24
C GLU A 53 -13.30 -4.26 -1.66
N ARG A 54 -12.46 -4.50 -2.69
CA ARG A 54 -12.90 -4.43 -4.10
C ARG A 54 -13.94 -5.50 -4.43
N ARG A 55 -13.75 -6.71 -3.91
CA ARG A 55 -14.75 -7.78 -4.09
C ARG A 55 -16.08 -7.42 -3.43
N LEU A 56 -16.05 -6.88 -2.22
CA LEU A 56 -17.25 -6.43 -1.51
C LEU A 56 -17.93 -5.27 -2.23
N GLN A 57 -17.17 -4.26 -2.68
CA GLN A 57 -17.70 -3.15 -3.47
C GLN A 57 -18.39 -3.63 -4.74
N ALA A 58 -17.81 -4.58 -5.47
CA ALA A 58 -18.40 -5.16 -6.68
C ALA A 58 -19.69 -5.91 -6.36
N TRP A 59 -19.69 -6.71 -5.30
CA TRP A 59 -20.87 -7.42 -4.84
C TRP A 59 -22.02 -6.47 -4.47
N LEU A 60 -21.74 -5.43 -3.70
CA LEU A 60 -22.73 -4.41 -3.31
C LEU A 60 -23.29 -3.65 -4.52
N ARG A 61 -22.46 -3.39 -5.52
CA ARG A 61 -22.86 -2.70 -6.77
C ARG A 61 -23.45 -3.66 -7.81
N ARG A 62 -23.55 -4.95 -7.52
CA ARG A 62 -23.97 -5.99 -8.47
C ARG A 62 -23.19 -5.94 -9.79
N SER A 63 -21.92 -5.54 -9.74
CA SER A 63 -21.06 -5.46 -10.93
C SER A 63 -20.20 -6.73 -11.06
N PRO A 64 -19.88 -7.17 -12.30
CA PRO A 64 -19.01 -8.31 -12.50
C PRO A 64 -17.62 -7.99 -11.90
N TYR A 65 -17.04 -8.98 -11.20
CA TYR A 65 -15.71 -8.86 -10.62
C TYR A 65 -14.92 -10.14 -10.86
N ARG A 66 -13.82 -10.02 -11.58
CA ARG A 66 -12.87 -11.13 -11.79
C ARG A 66 -11.51 -10.70 -11.23
N LYS A 67 -11.05 -11.38 -10.19
CA LYS A 67 -9.72 -11.19 -9.63
C LYS A 67 -8.71 -11.90 -10.52
N ARG A 68 -7.70 -11.17 -11.04
CA ARG A 68 -6.48 -11.69 -11.63
C ARG A 68 -5.35 -11.41 -10.64
N PHE A 69 -4.69 -12.47 -10.18
CA PHE A 69 -3.66 -12.37 -9.14
C PHE A 69 -2.76 -13.58 -9.24
N GLU A 70 -1.50 -13.34 -9.50
CA GLU A 70 -0.45 -14.33 -9.47
C GLU A 70 0.73 -13.78 -8.68
N PHE A 71 1.21 -14.55 -7.68
CA PHE A 71 2.34 -14.16 -6.86
C PHE A 71 3.61 -14.83 -7.40
N ILE A 72 4.59 -14.03 -7.83
CA ILE A 72 5.88 -14.49 -8.33
C ILE A 72 7.03 -13.97 -7.45
N PRO A 73 8.15 -14.69 -7.34
CA PRO A 73 9.34 -14.21 -6.63
C PRO A 73 9.89 -12.92 -7.23
N LEU A 74 10.52 -12.08 -6.40
CA LEU A 74 11.15 -10.83 -6.86
C LEU A 74 12.15 -11.06 -7.99
N SER A 75 12.84 -12.20 -7.99
CA SER A 75 13.79 -12.60 -9.05
C SER A 75 13.13 -12.83 -10.41
N GLN A 76 11.81 -13.05 -10.46
CA GLN A 76 11.02 -13.19 -11.68
C GLN A 76 10.32 -11.87 -12.08
N ILE A 77 10.55 -10.79 -11.37
CA ILE A 77 10.12 -9.44 -11.77
C ILE A 77 11.33 -8.70 -12.32
N SER A 78 11.23 -8.17 -13.55
CA SER A 78 12.35 -7.48 -14.18
C SER A 78 12.88 -6.35 -13.30
N ARG A 79 14.19 -6.13 -13.31
CA ARG A 79 14.80 -4.99 -12.61
C ARG A 79 14.25 -3.65 -13.12
N ASN A 80 13.90 -3.58 -14.41
CA ASN A 80 13.28 -2.39 -14.96
C ASN A 80 11.98 -2.03 -14.26
N LEU A 81 11.12 -3.03 -13.99
CA LEU A 81 9.84 -2.79 -13.30
C LEU A 81 10.05 -2.44 -11.82
N GLN A 82 10.98 -3.14 -11.14
CA GLN A 82 11.37 -2.81 -9.76
C GLN A 82 11.86 -1.36 -9.65
N HIS A 83 12.78 -0.96 -10.50
CA HIS A 83 13.38 0.39 -10.55
C HIS A 83 12.34 1.46 -10.92
N ALA A 84 11.47 1.18 -11.91
CA ALA A 84 10.43 2.11 -12.32
C ALA A 84 9.44 2.40 -11.20
N VAL A 85 9.03 1.37 -10.45
CA VAL A 85 8.12 1.52 -9.31
C VAL A 85 8.78 2.29 -8.17
N ILE A 86 10.04 1.99 -7.84
CA ILE A 86 10.78 2.75 -6.83
C ILE A 86 10.95 4.21 -7.27
N ALA A 87 11.31 4.47 -8.52
CA ALA A 87 11.46 5.82 -9.05
C ALA A 87 10.14 6.61 -9.13
N ALA A 88 9.00 5.90 -9.26
CA ALA A 88 7.67 6.51 -9.29
C ALA A 88 7.16 6.85 -7.89
N GLU A 89 7.29 5.91 -6.93
CA GLU A 89 6.58 5.92 -5.66
C GLU A 89 7.47 6.29 -4.46
N ASP A 90 8.78 5.96 -4.51
CA ASP A 90 9.64 6.06 -3.34
C ASP A 90 11.13 6.09 -3.73
N THR A 91 11.59 7.23 -4.25
CA THR A 91 12.96 7.36 -4.81
C THR A 91 14.08 7.05 -3.84
N ARG A 92 13.81 7.11 -2.53
CA ARG A 92 14.78 6.83 -1.45
C ARG A 92 14.46 5.55 -0.68
N PHE A 93 13.72 4.63 -1.28
CA PHE A 93 13.23 3.39 -0.67
C PHE A 93 14.31 2.64 0.14
N TYR A 94 15.52 2.53 -0.39
CA TYR A 94 16.61 1.82 0.28
C TYR A 94 17.35 2.66 1.34
N GLN A 95 17.05 3.97 1.45
CA GLN A 95 17.77 4.90 2.33
C GLN A 95 17.05 5.18 3.65
N HIS A 96 15.75 4.92 3.73
CA HIS A 96 14.95 5.14 4.93
C HIS A 96 14.43 3.82 5.53
N ARG A 97 13.91 3.89 6.76
CA ARG A 97 13.32 2.76 7.49
C ARG A 97 11.80 2.92 7.64
N GLY A 98 11.10 2.93 6.51
CA GLY A 98 9.63 2.99 6.46
C GLY A 98 9.05 4.39 6.34
N PHE A 99 9.70 5.41 6.86
CA PHE A 99 9.30 6.82 6.72
C PHE A 99 10.42 7.61 6.03
N ASP A 100 10.08 8.29 4.97
CA ASP A 100 10.97 9.25 4.32
C ASP A 100 10.75 10.65 4.91
N TRP A 101 11.46 10.95 6.00
CA TRP A 101 11.28 12.21 6.72
C TRP A 101 11.61 13.45 5.89
N ALA A 102 12.57 13.37 4.98
CA ALA A 102 12.90 14.51 4.14
C ALA A 102 11.85 14.75 3.05
N GLU A 103 11.25 13.68 2.48
CA GLU A 103 10.11 13.83 1.56
C GLU A 103 8.86 14.33 2.29
N ILE A 104 8.64 13.92 3.54
CA ILE A 104 7.55 14.44 4.39
C ILE A 104 7.77 15.93 4.65
N GLN A 105 8.98 16.36 5.01
CA GLN A 105 9.31 17.76 5.24
C GLN A 105 9.09 18.58 3.96
N SER A 106 9.61 18.15 2.82
CA SER A 106 9.41 18.81 1.53
C SER A 106 7.94 18.94 1.16
N ALA A 107 7.14 17.88 1.38
CA ALA A 107 5.70 17.90 1.09
C ALA A 107 4.93 18.88 2.00
N VAL A 108 5.38 19.09 3.24
CA VAL A 108 4.80 20.09 4.16
C VAL A 108 5.16 21.49 3.69
N GLU A 109 6.41 21.74 3.31
CA GLU A 109 6.89 23.03 2.78
C GLU A 109 6.14 23.41 1.49
N ASP A 110 6.06 22.46 0.51
CA ASP A 110 5.26 22.65 -0.72
C ASP A 110 3.79 22.98 -0.42
N GLY A 111 3.21 22.32 0.60
CA GLY A 111 1.82 22.56 1.03
C GLY A 111 1.60 23.94 1.64
N LEU A 112 2.57 24.46 2.39
CA LEU A 112 2.53 25.81 2.96
C LEU A 112 2.67 26.89 1.88
N GLU A 113 3.42 26.61 0.81
CA GLU A 113 3.58 27.50 -0.35
C GLU A 113 2.42 27.42 -1.36
N GLY A 114 1.39 26.62 -1.07
CA GLY A 114 0.23 26.44 -1.96
C GLY A 114 0.53 25.61 -3.21
N ALA A 115 1.67 24.96 -3.26
CA ALA A 115 2.01 24.04 -4.34
C ALA A 115 1.24 22.71 -4.21
N ARG A 116 1.07 22.00 -5.34
CA ARG A 116 0.42 20.69 -5.33
C ARG A 116 1.26 19.71 -4.51
N THR A 117 0.80 19.37 -3.31
CA THR A 117 1.46 18.38 -2.45
C THR A 117 1.64 17.04 -3.18
N ARG A 118 2.88 16.62 -3.32
CA ARG A 118 3.22 15.27 -3.78
C ARG A 118 2.86 14.28 -2.68
N GLY A 119 2.53 13.05 -3.06
CA GLY A 119 2.27 11.99 -2.08
C GLY A 119 3.58 11.59 -1.39
N ALA A 120 3.74 11.93 -0.12
CA ALA A 120 4.90 11.56 0.71
C ALA A 120 4.78 10.16 1.35
N SER A 121 4.00 9.26 0.75
CA SER A 121 3.81 7.90 1.29
C SER A 121 4.82 6.94 0.67
N THR A 122 5.58 6.25 1.51
CA THR A 122 6.58 5.27 1.10
C THR A 122 5.95 3.93 0.62
N ILE A 123 6.71 3.12 -0.10
CA ILE A 123 6.32 1.76 -0.51
C ILE A 123 5.92 0.93 0.71
N THR A 124 6.65 1.02 1.83
CA THR A 124 6.33 0.29 3.07
C THR A 124 4.98 0.72 3.67
N GLN A 125 4.70 2.03 3.71
CA GLN A 125 3.39 2.53 4.15
C GLN A 125 2.26 2.07 3.24
N GLN A 126 2.49 2.08 1.92
CA GLN A 126 1.52 1.60 0.94
C GLN A 126 1.29 0.09 1.06
N LEU A 127 2.33 -0.70 1.33
CA LEU A 127 2.21 -2.13 1.57
C LEU A 127 1.33 -2.41 2.79
N VAL A 128 1.64 -1.81 3.94
CA VAL A 128 0.87 -1.97 5.18
C VAL A 128 -0.60 -1.57 4.97
N LYS A 129 -0.85 -0.45 4.29
CA LYS A 129 -2.20 -0.01 3.90
C LYS A 129 -2.92 -1.08 3.07
N ASN A 130 -2.29 -1.60 2.03
CA ASN A 130 -2.90 -2.60 1.15
C ASN A 130 -3.23 -3.89 1.89
N LEU A 131 -2.33 -4.35 2.76
CA LEU A 131 -2.51 -5.60 3.51
C LEU A 131 -3.68 -5.55 4.50
N PHE A 132 -3.83 -4.42 5.25
CA PHE A 132 -4.69 -4.42 6.45
C PHE A 132 -5.81 -3.36 6.46
N PHE A 133 -5.70 -2.28 5.69
CA PHE A 133 -6.57 -1.11 5.89
C PHE A 133 -7.47 -0.73 4.70
N GLY A 134 -7.20 -1.24 3.51
CA GLY A 134 -7.99 -0.91 2.33
C GLY A 134 -7.78 0.52 1.82
N THR A 135 -8.78 1.05 1.09
CA THR A 135 -8.67 2.31 0.33
C THR A 135 -9.32 3.53 1.02
N SER A 136 -10.03 3.35 2.14
CA SER A 136 -10.68 4.44 2.87
C SER A 136 -9.69 5.52 3.32
N ARG A 137 -10.14 6.77 3.44
CA ARG A 137 -9.32 7.90 3.91
C ARG A 137 -9.75 8.28 5.32
N SER A 138 -8.88 8.06 6.32
CA SER A 138 -9.11 8.42 7.72
C SER A 138 -7.79 8.71 8.41
N ILE A 139 -7.75 9.74 9.26
CA ILE A 139 -6.57 10.08 10.06
C ILE A 139 -6.26 8.97 11.08
N LEU A 140 -7.28 8.42 11.73
CA LEU A 140 -7.12 7.31 12.68
C LEU A 140 -6.50 6.08 12.00
N ARG A 141 -6.97 5.74 10.79
CA ARG A 141 -6.38 4.68 9.98
C ARG A 141 -4.91 4.97 9.67
N LYS A 142 -4.57 6.20 9.27
CA LYS A 142 -3.19 6.59 8.97
C LYS A 142 -2.28 6.47 10.19
N GLY A 143 -2.80 6.80 11.39
CA GLY A 143 -2.11 6.56 12.66
C GLY A 143 -1.85 5.07 12.91
N ALA A 144 -2.87 4.22 12.73
CA ALA A 144 -2.73 2.77 12.88
C ALA A 144 -1.75 2.16 11.86
N GLU A 145 -1.80 2.60 10.58
CA GLU A 145 -0.80 2.21 9.58
C GLU A 145 0.62 2.53 10.05
N ALA A 146 0.83 3.75 10.55
CA ALA A 146 2.15 4.22 10.96
C ALA A 146 2.76 3.34 12.07
N THR A 147 1.96 2.77 12.96
CA THR A 147 2.47 1.86 14.02
C THR A 147 2.93 0.50 13.49
N LEU A 148 2.40 0.03 12.35
CA LEU A 148 2.78 -1.24 11.74
C LEU A 148 3.98 -1.11 10.76
N VAL A 149 4.29 0.09 10.29
CA VAL A 149 5.40 0.34 9.36
C VAL A 149 6.75 -0.14 9.92
N PRO A 150 7.14 0.18 11.17
CA PRO A 150 8.37 -0.35 11.76
C PRO A 150 8.38 -1.89 11.85
N VAL A 151 7.23 -2.50 12.14
CA VAL A 151 7.10 -3.97 12.18
C VAL A 151 7.38 -4.57 10.81
N ALA A 152 6.84 -3.97 9.73
CA ALA A 152 7.10 -4.41 8.37
C ALA A 152 8.59 -4.28 8.00
N GLU A 153 9.23 -3.14 8.30
CA GLU A 153 10.65 -2.92 8.00
C GLU A 153 11.55 -3.92 8.74
N PHE A 154 11.27 -4.15 10.02
CA PHE A 154 12.08 -5.05 10.84
C PHE A 154 11.85 -6.53 10.50
N GLY A 155 10.56 -6.89 10.29
CA GLY A 155 10.17 -8.28 10.05
C GLY A 155 10.48 -8.78 8.64
N LEU A 156 10.32 -7.94 7.62
CA LEU A 156 10.42 -8.34 6.21
C LEU A 156 11.77 -7.96 5.59
N GLY A 157 12.24 -6.74 5.84
CA GLY A 157 13.36 -6.14 5.11
C GLY A 157 12.99 -5.66 3.69
N LYS A 158 13.82 -4.80 3.10
CA LYS A 158 13.51 -4.07 1.86
C LYS A 158 13.16 -4.95 0.67
N GLN A 159 13.92 -6.00 0.43
CA GLN A 159 13.67 -6.89 -0.71
C GLN A 159 12.30 -7.58 -0.60
N ARG A 160 11.96 -8.10 0.59
CA ARG A 160 10.69 -8.76 0.80
C ARG A 160 9.51 -7.79 0.79
N ILE A 161 9.69 -6.58 1.33
CA ILE A 161 8.70 -5.50 1.23
C ILE A 161 8.39 -5.20 -0.25
N LEU A 162 9.43 -5.00 -1.07
CA LEU A 162 9.26 -4.72 -2.49
C LEU A 162 8.59 -5.90 -3.22
N GLU A 163 9.02 -7.13 -2.93
CA GLU A 163 8.44 -8.33 -3.51
C GLU A 163 6.94 -8.43 -3.22
N ILE A 164 6.55 -8.33 -1.95
CA ILE A 164 5.14 -8.41 -1.59
C ILE A 164 4.38 -7.23 -2.20
N TYR A 165 4.92 -6.01 -2.13
CA TYR A 165 4.29 -4.82 -2.68
C TYR A 165 3.97 -4.99 -4.16
N LEU A 166 4.95 -5.34 -5.00
CA LEU A 166 4.78 -5.53 -6.44
C LEU A 166 3.75 -6.62 -6.77
N ASN A 167 3.60 -7.61 -5.90
CA ASN A 167 2.65 -8.70 -6.09
C ASN A 167 1.22 -8.38 -5.63
N VAL A 168 1.04 -7.50 -4.63
CA VAL A 168 -0.30 -7.32 -4.03
C VAL A 168 -1.00 -6.03 -4.42
N ILE A 169 -0.28 -5.05 -4.98
CA ILE A 169 -0.91 -3.78 -5.36
C ILE A 169 -1.84 -3.92 -6.55
N GLU A 170 -2.83 -3.02 -6.60
CA GLU A 170 -3.80 -2.94 -7.69
C GLU A 170 -3.18 -2.19 -8.87
N TRP A 171 -3.19 -2.81 -10.06
CA TRP A 171 -2.70 -2.25 -11.32
C TRP A 171 -3.85 -1.89 -12.29
N GLY A 172 -5.07 -2.28 -11.96
CA GLY A 172 -6.28 -2.03 -12.72
C GLY A 172 -7.48 -2.67 -12.04
N PRO A 173 -8.69 -2.52 -12.59
CA PRO A 173 -9.91 -3.10 -12.00
C PRO A 173 -9.81 -4.63 -11.86
N GLY A 174 -9.70 -5.12 -10.62
CA GLY A 174 -9.54 -6.56 -10.33
C GLY A 174 -8.19 -7.17 -10.74
N LEU A 175 -7.21 -6.34 -11.10
CA LEU A 175 -5.90 -6.72 -11.59
C LEU A 175 -4.84 -6.44 -10.51
N TYR A 176 -4.24 -7.48 -9.97
CA TYR A 176 -3.28 -7.41 -8.87
C TYR A 176 -2.00 -8.16 -9.19
N GLY A 177 -0.88 -7.54 -8.82
CA GLY A 177 0.44 -8.12 -9.00
C GLY A 177 1.07 -7.84 -10.37
N ALA A 178 2.40 -7.80 -10.36
CA ALA A 178 3.21 -7.44 -11.51
C ALA A 178 3.02 -8.41 -12.69
N GLU A 179 2.98 -9.72 -12.42
CA GLU A 179 2.79 -10.73 -13.46
C GLU A 179 1.46 -10.55 -14.17
N SER A 180 0.36 -10.50 -13.40
CA SER A 180 -0.97 -10.29 -13.97
C SER A 180 -1.10 -8.96 -14.71
N ALA A 181 -0.38 -7.91 -14.29
CA ALA A 181 -0.37 -6.61 -14.96
C ALA A 181 0.35 -6.68 -16.31
N CYS A 182 1.52 -7.34 -16.36
CA CYS A 182 2.28 -7.51 -17.58
C CYS A 182 1.51 -8.38 -18.59
N ASP A 183 0.98 -9.51 -18.16
CA ASP A 183 0.12 -10.38 -18.98
C ASP A 183 -1.06 -9.60 -19.59
N TYR A 184 -1.72 -8.76 -18.78
CA TYR A 184 -2.90 -8.03 -19.23
C TYR A 184 -2.61 -6.87 -20.18
N TYR A 185 -1.59 -6.05 -19.87
CA TYR A 185 -1.33 -4.81 -20.62
C TYR A 185 -0.36 -4.99 -21.79
N TYR A 186 0.36 -6.12 -21.85
CA TYR A 186 1.39 -6.40 -22.85
C TYR A 186 1.28 -7.80 -23.47
N ASP A 187 0.03 -8.18 -23.78
CA ASP A 187 -0.31 -9.34 -24.62
C ASP A 187 0.36 -10.67 -24.19
N GLY A 188 0.29 -10.99 -22.89
CA GLY A 188 0.86 -12.22 -22.35
C GLY A 188 2.35 -12.13 -21.98
N ALA A 189 2.92 -10.91 -21.93
CA ALA A 189 4.31 -10.75 -21.51
C ALA A 189 4.50 -11.11 -20.03
N ALA A 190 5.55 -11.88 -19.72
CA ALA A 190 5.94 -12.16 -18.35
C ALA A 190 6.61 -10.92 -17.70
N ALA A 191 6.39 -10.73 -16.38
CA ALA A 191 6.97 -9.60 -15.66
C ALA A 191 8.50 -9.56 -15.68
N ARG A 192 9.17 -10.70 -15.86
CA ARG A 192 10.61 -10.79 -15.98
C ARG A 192 11.16 -10.18 -17.27
N ASP A 193 10.34 -10.15 -18.34
CA ASP A 193 10.77 -9.76 -19.69
C ASP A 193 10.41 -8.30 -20.02
N ILE A 194 9.74 -7.60 -19.09
CA ILE A 194 9.33 -6.20 -19.30
C ILE A 194 10.54 -5.28 -19.41
N GLY A 195 10.59 -4.57 -20.54
CA GLY A 195 11.61 -3.57 -20.83
C GLY A 195 11.44 -2.27 -20.04
N ARG A 196 12.41 -1.37 -20.18
CA ARG A 196 12.49 -0.14 -19.38
C ARG A 196 11.32 0.82 -19.60
N GLU A 197 10.93 1.05 -20.84
CA GLU A 197 9.85 1.97 -21.19
C GLU A 197 8.46 1.42 -20.79
N PRO A 198 8.07 0.16 -21.13
CA PRO A 198 6.86 -0.44 -20.62
C PRO A 198 6.77 -0.49 -19.10
N ALA A 199 7.87 -0.76 -18.40
CA ALA A 199 7.95 -0.73 -16.95
C ALA A 199 7.63 0.66 -16.37
N ALA A 200 8.17 1.73 -16.98
CA ALA A 200 7.88 3.09 -16.56
C ALA A 200 6.41 3.48 -16.80
N ARG A 201 5.78 2.99 -17.88
CA ARG A 201 4.36 3.18 -18.15
C ARG A 201 3.48 2.46 -17.13
N LEU A 202 3.83 1.22 -16.77
CA LEU A 202 3.16 0.51 -15.69
C LEU A 202 3.30 1.25 -14.36
N ALA A 203 4.49 1.66 -13.97
CA ALA A 203 4.68 2.42 -12.74
C ALA A 203 3.87 3.74 -12.73
N ALA A 204 3.67 4.37 -13.89
CA ALA A 204 2.92 5.61 -14.01
C ALA A 204 1.42 5.48 -13.73
N ILE A 205 0.84 4.28 -13.77
CA ILE A 205 -0.59 4.10 -13.45
C ILE A 205 -0.85 3.96 -11.96
N LEU A 206 0.13 3.60 -11.13
CA LEU A 206 -0.03 3.26 -9.72
C LEU A 206 -0.74 4.32 -8.87
N PRO A 207 -0.55 5.64 -9.07
CA PRO A 207 -1.27 6.64 -8.29
C PRO A 207 -2.79 6.62 -8.48
N ALA A 208 -3.29 6.07 -9.60
CA ALA A 208 -4.72 5.97 -9.88
C ALA A 208 -5.05 4.78 -10.81
N PRO A 209 -4.82 3.52 -10.39
CA PRO A 209 -4.84 2.35 -11.27
C PRO A 209 -6.24 2.05 -11.86
N LEU A 210 -7.31 2.54 -11.22
CA LEU A 210 -8.67 2.40 -11.74
C LEU A 210 -9.03 3.39 -12.84
N ARG A 211 -8.18 4.41 -13.09
CA ARG A 211 -8.47 5.52 -14.02
C ARG A 211 -7.41 5.67 -15.10
N ARG A 212 -6.22 5.13 -14.89
CA ARG A 212 -5.06 5.26 -15.77
C ARG A 212 -4.85 3.98 -16.56
N SER A 213 -4.34 4.13 -17.77
CA SER A 213 -3.89 3.03 -18.64
C SER A 213 -2.45 3.32 -19.07
N PRO A 214 -1.56 2.32 -19.15
CA PRO A 214 -0.17 2.51 -19.57
C PRO A 214 0.00 3.24 -20.91
N GLU A 215 -0.90 3.01 -21.85
CA GLU A 215 -0.90 3.63 -23.18
C GLU A 215 -1.02 5.16 -23.13
N ARG A 216 -1.66 5.71 -22.07
CA ARG A 216 -1.92 7.14 -21.90
C ARG A 216 -0.93 7.84 -20.97
N MET A 217 0.16 7.17 -20.59
CA MET A 217 1.10 7.67 -19.57
C MET A 217 2.42 8.20 -20.13
N ASN A 218 2.46 8.69 -21.38
CA ASN A 218 3.67 9.17 -22.03
C ASN A 218 4.46 10.19 -21.21
N ASP A 219 3.80 11.27 -20.77
CA ASP A 219 4.47 12.36 -20.05
C ASP A 219 4.99 11.92 -18.68
N TYR A 220 4.15 11.19 -17.93
CA TYR A 220 4.55 10.77 -16.60
C TYR A 220 5.56 9.61 -16.62
N SER A 221 5.48 8.71 -17.59
CA SER A 221 6.52 7.68 -17.79
C SER A 221 7.88 8.29 -18.17
N ALA A 222 7.89 9.36 -18.97
CA ALA A 222 9.13 10.09 -19.26
C ALA A 222 9.78 10.69 -18.01
N VAL A 223 8.97 11.22 -17.08
CA VAL A 223 9.47 11.68 -15.76
C VAL A 223 10.08 10.52 -14.97
N ILE A 224 9.43 9.36 -14.96
CA ILE A 224 9.93 8.16 -14.25
C ILE A 224 11.25 7.70 -14.88
N LEU A 225 11.33 7.61 -16.20
CA LEU A 225 12.56 7.25 -16.93
C LEU A 225 13.72 8.21 -16.60
N LYS A 226 13.45 9.51 -16.54
CA LYS A 226 14.44 10.51 -16.13
C LYS A 226 14.90 10.30 -14.68
N ARG A 227 14.00 9.95 -13.76
CA ARG A 227 14.35 9.62 -12.37
C ARG A 227 15.20 8.36 -12.29
N MET A 228 14.81 7.29 -13.01
CA MET A 228 15.61 6.07 -13.10
C MET A 228 17.04 6.38 -13.58
N GLY A 229 17.18 7.19 -14.64
CA GLY A 229 18.51 7.60 -15.15
C GLY A 229 19.33 8.38 -14.10
N LYS A 230 18.72 9.28 -13.31
CA LYS A 230 19.41 9.99 -12.21
C LYS A 230 19.81 9.07 -11.06
N MET A 231 19.14 7.95 -10.89
CA MET A 231 19.44 6.90 -9.89
C MET A 231 20.47 5.87 -10.40
N GLY A 232 20.97 6.03 -11.64
CA GLY A 232 21.91 5.10 -12.25
C GLY A 232 21.27 3.81 -12.82
N TRP A 233 19.98 3.85 -13.09
CA TRP A 233 19.18 2.72 -13.57
C TRP A 233 18.73 2.86 -15.03
#